data_cb0dc25bfdf6f7c39b9e1c6937589ebe
#
_entry.id   cb0dc25bfdf6f7c39b9e1c6937589ebe
#
_cell.length_a   1.000
_cell.length_b   1.000
_cell.length_c   1.000
_cell.angle_alpha   90.00
_cell.angle_beta   90.00
_cell.angle_gamma   90.00
#
_symmetry.space_group_name_H-M   'P 1'
#
loop_
_entity.id
_entity.type
_entity.pdbx_description
1 polymer ?
#
loop_
_entity_poly.entity_id
_entity_poly.type
_entity_poly.pdbx_seq_one_letter_code
_entity_poly.pdbx_strand_id
1 'polypeptide(L)'
;MSAGAGAAKDTARTAGKGTARKATKEEARTAAELGLPQGEPPRFASLDGVRRGLAEVGYLADESISGVVYLADRLSKPVLVEGPAGTGKTQLAKSVAELAGARLIRLQCYEGLDESKALYEWNYRKQLLRIQAGGPGETESGGAAGAAGAGGTGAEGRHSPTWKELEEDIFSEEFLLARPLLEAIRSTEPVVLLIDEVDRVELETEALLLEILSEYQVSIPELGTVRATRLPMVFLTSNNTRELSEALKRRCLYLHIDYPDLEREREIVRSRVPGITEELADQVARIVRSLRTLELRKPPSVSETLDWARTLVILGIDTIDAAGARDTLHILLKYQTDIERAAKELLSAG
;
A
#
# COMPACT_ATOMS: atom_id res chain seq x y z
N MET A 1 16.92 -57.94 -14.27
CA MET A 1 17.81 -56.82 -13.95
C MET A 1 16.99 -55.55 -13.92
N SER A 2 16.38 -55.22 -12.81
CA SER A 2 15.68 -53.94 -12.59
C SER A 2 15.47 -53.74 -11.07
N ALA A 3 16.46 -53.21 -10.43
CA ALA A 3 16.38 -52.71 -9.06
C ALA A 3 17.56 -51.76 -8.82
N GLY A 4 17.38 -50.46 -9.03
CA GLY A 4 18.46 -49.49 -8.83
C GLY A 4 18.11 -48.04 -8.97
N ALA A 5 16.86 -47.68 -9.32
CA ALA A 5 16.47 -46.30 -9.57
C ALA A 5 15.61 -45.61 -8.47
N GLY A 6 15.25 -46.33 -7.41
CA GLY A 6 14.35 -45.79 -6.35
C GLY A 6 15.05 -45.12 -5.16
N ALA A 7 16.32 -45.49 -4.87
CA ALA A 7 16.99 -45.05 -3.66
C ALA A 7 17.65 -43.66 -3.76
N ALA A 8 17.96 -43.18 -4.97
CA ALA A 8 18.66 -41.90 -5.16
C ALA A 8 17.71 -40.66 -5.10
N LYS A 9 16.42 -40.83 -5.30
CA LYS A 9 15.43 -39.69 -5.22
C LYS A 9 14.99 -39.37 -3.80
N ASP A 10 15.02 -40.33 -2.88
CA ASP A 10 14.60 -40.09 -1.49
C ASP A 10 15.71 -39.45 -0.63
N THR A 11 16.98 -39.73 -0.93
CA THR A 11 18.10 -39.08 -0.23
C THR A 11 18.29 -37.62 -0.59
N ALA A 12 17.98 -37.20 -1.82
CA ALA A 12 18.05 -35.79 -2.23
C ALA A 12 16.91 -34.94 -1.60
N ARG A 13 15.73 -35.54 -1.37
CA ARG A 13 14.56 -34.85 -0.79
C ARG A 13 14.69 -34.66 0.73
N THR A 14 15.37 -35.57 1.44
CA THR A 14 15.67 -35.48 2.88
C THR A 14 16.86 -34.55 3.18
N ALA A 15 17.86 -34.47 2.32
CA ALA A 15 18.98 -33.56 2.47
C ALA A 15 18.57 -32.09 2.26
N GLY A 16 17.71 -31.79 1.27
CA GLY A 16 17.21 -30.45 1.03
C GLY A 16 16.33 -29.89 2.16
N LYS A 17 15.53 -30.76 2.81
CA LYS A 17 14.72 -30.36 3.98
C LYS A 17 15.55 -30.15 5.24
N GLY A 18 16.67 -30.85 5.40
CA GLY A 18 17.56 -30.70 6.55
C GLY A 18 18.39 -29.41 6.49
N THR A 19 18.84 -29.01 5.32
CA THR A 19 19.61 -27.77 5.11
C THR A 19 18.75 -26.54 5.24
N ALA A 20 17.51 -26.52 4.67
CA ALA A 20 16.56 -25.43 4.82
C ALA A 20 16.11 -25.25 6.29
N ARG A 21 15.95 -26.35 7.05
CA ARG A 21 15.57 -26.30 8.46
C ARG A 21 16.71 -25.89 9.39
N LYS A 22 17.97 -26.08 8.98
CA LYS A 22 19.15 -25.56 9.70
C LYS A 22 19.34 -24.06 9.43
N ALA A 23 19.22 -23.61 8.18
CA ALA A 23 19.33 -22.21 7.82
C ALA A 23 18.28 -21.36 8.55
N THR A 24 17.00 -21.76 8.57
CA THR A 24 15.95 -21.05 9.31
C THR A 24 16.18 -21.00 10.83
N LYS A 25 16.80 -22.01 11.43
CA LYS A 25 17.13 -22.01 12.87
C LYS A 25 18.31 -21.08 13.19
N GLU A 26 19.28 -20.99 12.30
CA GLU A 26 20.46 -20.13 12.46
C GLU A 26 20.08 -18.65 12.24
N GLU A 27 19.22 -18.37 11.26
CA GLU A 27 18.63 -17.05 11.03
C GLU A 27 17.77 -16.58 12.22
N ALA A 28 16.93 -17.44 12.79
CA ALA A 28 16.13 -17.13 13.98
C ALA A 28 17.01 -16.88 15.21
N ARG A 29 18.14 -17.59 15.36
CA ARG A 29 19.10 -17.37 16.44
C ARG A 29 19.83 -16.04 16.29
N THR A 30 20.24 -15.69 15.08
CA THR A 30 20.87 -14.40 14.76
C THR A 30 19.90 -13.24 14.98
N ALA A 31 18.62 -13.40 14.61
CA ALA A 31 17.58 -12.41 14.86
C ALA A 31 17.35 -12.17 16.37
N ALA A 32 17.36 -13.24 17.19
CA ALA A 32 17.22 -13.13 18.64
C ALA A 32 18.43 -12.44 19.29
N GLU A 33 19.64 -12.75 18.83
CA GLU A 33 20.88 -12.13 19.28
C GLU A 33 20.98 -10.64 18.94
N LEU A 34 20.35 -10.23 17.82
CA LEU A 34 20.26 -8.84 17.38
C LEU A 34 19.06 -8.08 17.97
N GLY A 35 18.24 -8.72 18.83
CA GLY A 35 17.04 -8.11 19.42
C GLY A 35 15.96 -7.77 18.38
N LEU A 36 15.97 -8.48 17.24
CA LEU A 36 14.95 -8.29 16.20
C LEU A 36 13.61 -8.86 16.66
N PRO A 37 12.48 -8.28 16.21
CA PRO A 37 11.16 -8.79 16.56
C PRO A 37 11.04 -10.27 16.23
N GLN A 38 10.70 -11.08 17.23
CA GLN A 38 10.41 -12.51 17.07
C GLN A 38 9.00 -12.61 16.45
N GLY A 39 8.93 -12.66 15.14
CA GLY A 39 7.68 -12.72 14.38
C GLY A 39 7.71 -13.77 13.28
N GLU A 40 6.90 -13.59 12.27
CA GLU A 40 6.86 -14.44 11.10
C GLU A 40 8.21 -14.54 10.38
N PRO A 41 8.42 -15.65 9.63
CA PRO A 41 9.60 -15.72 8.79
C PRO A 41 9.60 -14.55 7.80
N PRO A 42 10.77 -13.95 7.55
CA PRO A 42 10.87 -12.83 6.62
C PRO A 42 10.35 -13.19 5.24
N ARG A 43 9.67 -12.26 4.61
CA ARG A 43 9.06 -12.41 3.29
C ARG A 43 10.12 -12.59 2.19
N PHE A 44 11.28 -11.94 2.38
CA PHE A 44 12.34 -11.90 1.39
C PHE A 44 13.61 -12.60 1.90
N ALA A 45 14.15 -13.55 1.12
CA ALA A 45 15.32 -14.33 1.49
C ALA A 45 16.63 -13.53 1.43
N SER A 46 16.76 -12.59 0.47
CA SER A 46 17.98 -11.80 0.27
C SER A 46 17.71 -10.49 -0.43
N LEU A 47 18.64 -9.55 -0.31
CA LEU A 47 18.61 -8.26 -1.02
C LEU A 47 18.55 -8.45 -2.54
N ASP A 48 19.37 -9.33 -3.09
CA ASP A 48 19.35 -9.67 -4.52
C ASP A 48 18.03 -10.31 -4.96
N GLY A 49 17.38 -11.07 -4.04
CA GLY A 49 16.04 -11.61 -4.26
C GLY A 49 15.00 -10.51 -4.41
N VAL A 50 15.04 -9.50 -3.56
CA VAL A 50 14.16 -8.31 -3.66
C VAL A 50 14.39 -7.58 -4.98
N ARG A 51 15.66 -7.30 -5.34
CA ARG A 51 15.98 -6.57 -6.57
C ARG A 51 15.47 -7.29 -7.83
N ARG A 52 15.74 -8.58 -7.94
CA ARG A 52 15.28 -9.38 -9.09
C ARG A 52 13.77 -9.51 -9.12
N GLY A 53 13.15 -9.81 -7.98
CA GLY A 53 11.69 -9.94 -7.93
C GLY A 53 10.96 -8.63 -8.23
N LEU A 54 11.48 -7.47 -7.80
CA LEU A 54 10.93 -6.17 -8.20
C LEU A 54 11.05 -5.94 -9.71
N ALA A 55 12.16 -6.33 -10.33
CA ALA A 55 12.34 -6.25 -11.77
C ALA A 55 11.36 -7.17 -12.52
N GLU A 56 11.08 -8.37 -12.02
CA GLU A 56 10.11 -9.32 -12.60
C GLU A 56 8.68 -8.76 -12.60
N VAL A 57 8.30 -8.01 -11.57
CA VAL A 57 7.00 -7.29 -11.51
C VAL A 57 7.06 -5.90 -12.19
N GLY A 58 8.11 -5.62 -12.94
CA GLY A 58 8.28 -4.42 -13.76
C GLY A 58 8.64 -3.16 -12.96
N TYR A 59 9.20 -3.30 -11.75
CA TYR A 59 9.75 -2.18 -10.99
C TYR A 59 11.28 -2.28 -10.92
N LEU A 60 11.96 -1.41 -11.65
CA LEU A 60 13.42 -1.38 -11.65
C LEU A 60 13.91 -0.75 -10.34
N ALA A 61 14.38 -1.54 -9.39
CA ALA A 61 14.90 -1.09 -8.11
C ALA A 61 16.43 -0.97 -8.14
N ASP A 62 16.97 0.13 -7.60
CA ASP A 62 18.39 0.23 -7.33
C ASP A 62 18.78 -0.48 -6.01
N GLU A 63 20.03 -0.39 -5.65
CA GLU A 63 20.54 -1.01 -4.43
C GLU A 63 19.94 -0.37 -3.17
N SER A 64 19.74 0.94 -3.17
CA SER A 64 19.14 1.68 -2.06
C SER A 64 17.68 1.26 -1.83
N ILE A 65 16.87 1.24 -2.89
CA ILE A 65 15.47 0.81 -2.82
C ILE A 65 15.38 -0.64 -2.34
N SER A 66 16.16 -1.53 -2.96
CA SER A 66 16.16 -2.97 -2.62
C SER A 66 16.64 -3.20 -1.18
N GLY A 67 17.64 -2.43 -0.74
CA GLY A 67 18.18 -2.46 0.62
C GLY A 67 17.14 -2.05 1.65
N VAL A 68 16.46 -0.93 1.43
CA VAL A 68 15.45 -0.42 2.37
C VAL A 68 14.25 -1.38 2.43
N VAL A 69 13.77 -1.91 1.31
CA VAL A 69 12.68 -2.89 1.27
C VAL A 69 13.06 -4.16 2.05
N TYR A 70 14.27 -4.69 1.83
CA TYR A 70 14.77 -5.85 2.55
C TYR A 70 14.89 -5.60 4.06
N LEU A 71 15.45 -4.45 4.46
CA LEU A 71 15.61 -4.09 5.87
C LEU A 71 14.25 -3.83 6.54
N ALA A 72 13.29 -3.22 5.84
CA ALA A 72 11.94 -3.00 6.36
C ALA A 72 11.26 -4.32 6.74
N ASP A 73 11.40 -5.34 5.90
CA ASP A 73 10.88 -6.67 6.18
C ASP A 73 11.58 -7.33 7.39
N ARG A 74 12.91 -7.21 7.48
CA ARG A 74 13.69 -7.80 8.59
C ARG A 74 13.48 -7.11 9.92
N LEU A 75 13.34 -5.79 9.91
CA LEU A 75 13.22 -4.96 11.12
C LEU A 75 11.75 -4.72 11.51
N SER A 76 10.80 -5.15 10.69
CA SER A 76 9.36 -4.85 10.85
C SER A 76 9.11 -3.35 11.03
N LYS A 77 9.85 -2.51 10.27
CA LYS A 77 9.72 -1.06 10.32
C LYS A 77 8.99 -0.51 9.11
N PRO A 78 8.15 0.52 9.30
CA PRO A 78 7.57 1.27 8.19
C PRO A 78 8.66 1.91 7.32
N VAL A 79 8.36 2.12 6.04
CA VAL A 79 9.24 2.86 5.10
C VAL A 79 8.56 4.19 4.76
N LEU A 80 9.25 5.28 5.03
CA LEU A 80 8.87 6.61 4.54
C LEU A 80 9.59 6.87 3.22
N VAL A 81 8.82 6.95 2.14
CA VAL A 81 9.31 7.20 0.78
C VAL A 81 9.02 8.63 0.39
N GLU A 82 10.04 9.47 0.33
CA GLU A 82 9.93 10.87 -0.08
C GLU A 82 10.52 11.11 -1.48
N GLY A 83 10.09 12.19 -2.11
CA GLY A 83 10.63 12.64 -3.40
C GLY A 83 9.59 13.35 -4.26
N PRO A 84 9.97 13.83 -5.44
CA PRO A 84 9.07 14.55 -6.34
C PRO A 84 7.84 13.71 -6.75
N ALA A 85 6.75 14.38 -7.11
CA ALA A 85 5.56 13.70 -7.58
C ALA A 85 5.84 12.91 -8.89
N GLY A 86 5.26 11.71 -9.00
CA GLY A 86 5.36 10.88 -10.20
C GLY A 86 6.71 10.18 -10.41
N THR A 87 7.55 10.03 -9.36
CA THR A 87 8.81 9.25 -9.40
C THR A 87 8.64 7.76 -9.12
N GLY A 88 7.40 7.30 -8.89
CA GLY A 88 7.13 5.88 -8.71
C GLY A 88 7.04 5.41 -7.25
N LYS A 89 6.90 6.32 -6.26
CA LYS A 89 6.78 6.02 -4.82
C LYS A 89 5.60 5.07 -4.52
N THR A 90 4.41 5.43 -4.97
CA THR A 90 3.20 4.59 -4.85
C THR A 90 3.34 3.27 -5.60
N GLN A 91 4.04 3.27 -6.74
CA GLN A 91 4.28 2.05 -7.52
C GLN A 91 5.22 1.08 -6.79
N LEU A 92 6.19 1.58 -6.01
CA LEU A 92 7.05 0.73 -5.19
C LEU A 92 6.23 -0.15 -4.24
N ALA A 93 5.31 0.44 -3.47
CA ALA A 93 4.47 -0.30 -2.54
C ALA A 93 3.58 -1.35 -3.24
N LYS A 94 3.03 -1.00 -4.42
CA LYS A 94 2.26 -1.95 -5.24
C LYS A 94 3.11 -3.12 -5.71
N SER A 95 4.31 -2.84 -6.21
CA SER A 95 5.23 -3.87 -6.70
C SER A 95 5.76 -4.76 -5.57
N VAL A 96 5.98 -4.20 -4.38
CA VAL A 96 6.33 -4.99 -3.18
C VAL A 96 5.18 -5.90 -2.76
N ALA A 97 3.93 -5.42 -2.81
CA ALA A 97 2.76 -6.24 -2.51
C ALA A 97 2.63 -7.42 -3.49
N GLU A 98 2.81 -7.17 -4.78
CA GLU A 98 2.81 -8.19 -5.82
C GLU A 98 3.93 -9.22 -5.61
N LEU A 99 5.16 -8.76 -5.39
CA LEU A 99 6.33 -9.60 -5.12
C LEU A 99 6.15 -10.47 -3.87
N ALA A 100 5.56 -9.92 -2.81
CA ALA A 100 5.32 -10.63 -1.56
C ALA A 100 4.08 -11.54 -1.60
N GLY A 101 3.30 -11.55 -2.69
CA GLY A 101 2.00 -12.22 -2.74
C GLY A 101 1.04 -11.70 -1.67
N ALA A 102 1.16 -10.42 -1.32
CA ALA A 102 0.41 -9.78 -0.25
C ALA A 102 -0.73 -8.92 -0.79
N ARG A 103 -1.81 -8.83 -0.02
CA ARG A 103 -2.90 -7.92 -0.33
C ARG A 103 -2.47 -6.48 -0.10
N LEU A 104 -2.68 -5.61 -1.09
CA LEU A 104 -2.46 -4.18 -0.94
C LEU A 104 -3.69 -3.51 -0.32
N ILE A 105 -3.50 -2.86 0.82
CA ILE A 105 -4.50 -1.97 1.44
C ILE A 105 -3.96 -0.54 1.31
N ARG A 106 -4.76 0.37 0.75
CA ARG A 106 -4.35 1.76 0.53
C ARG A 106 -5.20 2.73 1.33
N LEU A 107 -4.54 3.56 2.11
CA LEU A 107 -5.10 4.77 2.70
C LEU A 107 -4.59 5.98 1.91
N GLN A 108 -5.46 6.63 1.15
CA GLN A 108 -5.14 7.89 0.48
C GLN A 108 -5.34 9.04 1.47
N CYS A 109 -4.27 9.77 1.77
CA CYS A 109 -4.32 10.93 2.64
C CYS A 109 -4.82 12.18 1.89
N TYR A 110 -5.61 13.00 2.59
CA TYR A 110 -6.12 14.29 2.10
C TYR A 110 -6.44 15.18 3.31
N GLU A 111 -6.57 16.48 3.08
CA GLU A 111 -6.96 17.45 4.11
C GLU A 111 -8.33 17.11 4.70
N GLY A 112 -8.43 17.07 6.03
CA GLY A 112 -9.64 16.67 6.74
C GLY A 112 -9.88 15.15 6.78
N LEU A 113 -8.84 14.34 6.56
CA LEU A 113 -8.87 12.92 6.91
C LEU A 113 -8.89 12.78 8.42
N ASP A 114 -9.90 12.13 8.95
CA ASP A 114 -10.12 11.90 10.38
C ASP A 114 -10.08 10.40 10.73
N GLU A 115 -10.18 10.10 12.02
CA GLU A 115 -10.16 8.73 12.54
C GLU A 115 -11.28 7.89 11.93
N SER A 116 -12.48 8.45 11.75
CA SER A 116 -13.64 7.72 11.22
C SER A 116 -13.44 7.24 9.77
N LYS A 117 -12.60 7.92 9.01
CA LYS A 117 -12.28 7.58 7.63
C LYS A 117 -11.01 6.75 7.50
N ALA A 118 -10.08 6.90 8.46
CA ALA A 118 -8.79 6.22 8.42
C ALA A 118 -8.81 4.88 9.17
N LEU A 119 -9.47 4.82 10.33
CA LEU A 119 -9.38 3.72 11.27
C LEU A 119 -10.65 2.87 11.33
N TYR A 120 -11.76 3.42 11.82
CA TYR A 120 -13.05 2.72 11.87
C TYR A 120 -14.23 3.71 11.97
N GLU A 121 -15.40 3.21 11.66
CA GLU A 121 -16.67 3.92 11.84
C GLU A 121 -17.74 2.93 12.31
N TRP A 122 -18.62 3.35 13.22
CA TRP A 122 -19.77 2.54 13.60
C TRP A 122 -20.85 2.57 12.52
N ASN A 123 -21.41 1.40 12.20
CA ASN A 123 -22.51 1.28 11.24
C ASN A 123 -23.85 1.68 11.91
N TYR A 124 -24.04 2.98 12.11
CA TYR A 124 -25.22 3.52 12.75
C TYR A 124 -26.55 3.05 12.13
N ARG A 125 -26.57 2.82 10.81
CA ARG A 125 -27.78 2.31 10.14
C ARG A 125 -28.11 0.90 10.61
N LYS A 126 -27.12 0.03 10.71
CA LYS A 126 -27.28 -1.34 11.19
C LYS A 126 -27.66 -1.34 12.68
N GLN A 127 -27.04 -0.48 13.49
CA GLN A 127 -27.38 -0.30 14.89
C GLN A 127 -28.83 0.15 15.08
N LEU A 128 -29.30 1.15 14.33
CA LEU A 128 -30.69 1.61 14.37
C LEU A 128 -31.68 0.50 13.98
N LEU A 129 -31.40 -0.25 12.94
CA LEU A 129 -32.23 -1.40 12.54
C LEU A 129 -32.26 -2.47 13.64
N ARG A 130 -31.16 -2.71 14.30
CA ARG A 130 -31.06 -3.67 15.41
C ARG A 130 -31.87 -3.24 16.60
N ILE A 131 -31.77 -1.95 16.98
CA ILE A 131 -32.54 -1.34 18.05
C ILE A 131 -34.04 -1.43 17.77
N GLN A 132 -34.47 -1.11 16.53
CA GLN A 132 -35.87 -1.20 16.13
C GLN A 132 -36.38 -2.65 16.12
N ALA A 133 -35.56 -3.60 15.72
CA ALA A 133 -35.92 -5.02 15.72
C ALA A 133 -35.95 -5.64 17.12
N GLY A 134 -35.20 -5.09 18.07
CA GLY A 134 -35.14 -5.52 19.47
C GLY A 134 -36.04 -4.71 20.43
N GLY A 135 -36.64 -3.63 19.94
CA GLY A 135 -37.56 -2.81 20.75
C GLY A 135 -38.76 -3.59 21.26
N PRO A 136 -39.32 -3.21 22.43
CA PRO A 136 -40.53 -3.82 22.93
C PRO A 136 -41.59 -3.69 21.86
N GLY A 137 -42.09 -4.83 21.41
CA GLY A 137 -43.19 -4.86 20.43
C GLY A 137 -44.28 -3.92 20.92
N GLU A 138 -44.77 -3.07 20.01
CA GLU A 138 -45.89 -2.19 20.23
C GLU A 138 -46.96 -2.97 21.01
N THR A 139 -47.15 -2.64 22.27
CA THR A 139 -48.37 -3.00 22.96
C THR A 139 -49.48 -2.26 22.23
N GLU A 140 -50.15 -2.99 21.29
CA GLU A 140 -51.43 -2.52 20.77
C GLU A 140 -52.32 -2.17 21.94
N SER A 141 -52.41 -0.88 22.21
CA SER A 141 -53.50 -0.33 22.99
C SER A 141 -54.76 -0.32 22.15
N GLY A 142 -55.42 -1.48 22.09
CA GLY A 142 -56.71 -1.67 21.44
C GLY A 142 -57.55 -2.52 22.32
N GLY A 143 -58.51 -1.85 22.96
CA GLY A 143 -59.33 -2.36 24.03
C GLY A 143 -60.27 -3.51 23.67
N ALA A 144 -60.91 -3.99 24.73
CA ALA A 144 -62.15 -4.70 24.88
C ALA A 144 -62.14 -6.22 25.04
N ALA A 145 -62.30 -6.61 26.29
CA ALA A 145 -63.20 -7.60 26.80
C ALA A 145 -63.51 -8.90 25.98
N GLY A 146 -63.20 -10.01 26.60
CA GLY A 146 -64.09 -11.17 26.47
C GLY A 146 -63.42 -12.51 26.35
N ALA A 147 -63.67 -13.33 27.38
CA ALA A 147 -63.82 -14.80 27.40
C ALA A 147 -62.59 -15.73 27.53
N ALA A 148 -62.68 -16.44 28.59
CA ALA A 148 -61.90 -17.58 29.01
C ALA A 148 -61.80 -18.71 27.96
N GLY A 149 -60.62 -19.34 27.90
CA GLY A 149 -60.41 -20.56 27.18
C GLY A 149 -59.04 -21.17 27.37
N ALA A 150 -58.99 -22.28 28.00
CA ALA A 150 -57.88 -23.09 28.48
C ALA A 150 -56.76 -23.42 27.49
N GLY A 151 -55.55 -23.56 28.00
CA GLY A 151 -54.60 -24.64 27.68
C GLY A 151 -53.74 -24.47 26.43
N GLY A 152 -52.51 -24.06 26.58
CA GLY A 152 -51.48 -24.16 25.56
C GLY A 152 -50.10 -23.96 26.16
N THR A 153 -49.47 -25.04 26.52
CA THR A 153 -48.08 -25.15 26.94
C THR A 153 -47.15 -24.69 25.80
N GLY A 154 -46.17 -23.84 26.09
CA GLY A 154 -45.02 -23.66 25.23
C GLY A 154 -44.85 -22.28 24.60
N ALA A 155 -44.97 -21.21 25.35
CA ALA A 155 -44.37 -19.94 25.00
C ALA A 155 -43.01 -19.86 25.74
N GLU A 156 -41.95 -20.33 25.07
CA GLU A 156 -40.61 -19.92 25.46
C GLU A 156 -40.61 -18.38 25.45
N GLY A 157 -40.50 -17.82 26.66
CA GLY A 157 -40.53 -16.38 26.84
C GLY A 157 -39.44 -15.76 25.97
N ARG A 158 -39.82 -15.00 24.94
CA ARG A 158 -38.91 -14.11 24.22
C ARG A 158 -38.40 -13.14 25.25
N HIS A 159 -37.18 -13.41 25.75
CA HIS A 159 -36.48 -12.53 26.64
C HIS A 159 -36.21 -11.24 25.85
N SER A 160 -36.91 -10.18 26.12
CA SER A 160 -36.58 -8.87 25.58
C SER A 160 -35.22 -8.50 26.16
N PRO A 161 -34.20 -8.24 25.36
CA PRO A 161 -32.87 -7.93 25.85
C PRO A 161 -32.93 -6.71 26.77
N THR A 162 -32.21 -6.74 27.88
CA THR A 162 -32.03 -5.59 28.74
C THR A 162 -31.27 -4.49 27.97
N TRP A 163 -31.40 -3.23 28.39
CA TRP A 163 -30.68 -2.13 27.77
C TRP A 163 -29.16 -2.39 27.70
N LYS A 164 -28.59 -2.97 28.74
CA LYS A 164 -27.18 -3.32 28.80
C LYS A 164 -26.77 -4.39 27.76
N GLU A 165 -27.58 -5.43 27.61
CA GLU A 165 -27.36 -6.47 26.60
C GLU A 165 -27.48 -5.90 25.18
N LEU A 166 -28.39 -4.95 24.97
CA LEU A 166 -28.56 -4.27 23.70
C LEU A 166 -27.37 -3.36 23.39
N GLU A 167 -26.87 -2.64 24.38
CA GLU A 167 -25.69 -1.79 24.27
C GLU A 167 -24.43 -2.60 23.93
N GLU A 168 -24.19 -3.71 24.63
CA GLU A 168 -23.09 -4.64 24.33
C GLU A 168 -23.22 -5.27 22.93
N ASP A 169 -24.44 -5.54 22.46
CA ASP A 169 -24.70 -6.09 21.14
C ASP A 169 -24.42 -5.07 20.03
N ILE A 170 -24.95 -3.84 20.13
CA ILE A 170 -24.81 -2.82 19.07
C ILE A 170 -23.39 -2.22 18.94
N PHE A 171 -22.56 -2.34 19.98
CA PHE A 171 -21.14 -1.98 19.96
C PHE A 171 -20.22 -3.21 19.80
N SER A 172 -20.75 -4.31 19.29
CA SER A 172 -19.95 -5.47 18.92
C SER A 172 -19.23 -5.29 17.59
N GLU A 173 -18.23 -6.14 17.33
CA GLU A 173 -17.45 -6.12 16.07
C GLU A 173 -18.30 -6.20 14.80
N GLU A 174 -19.51 -6.77 14.90
CA GLU A 174 -20.43 -6.92 13.77
C GLU A 174 -20.93 -5.57 13.22
N PHE A 175 -20.96 -4.54 14.08
CA PHE A 175 -21.40 -3.19 13.72
C PHE A 175 -20.24 -2.26 13.41
N LEU A 176 -18.99 -2.74 13.49
CA LEU A 176 -17.80 -1.97 13.20
C LEU A 176 -17.46 -2.03 11.70
N LEU A 177 -17.37 -0.88 11.06
CA LEU A 177 -16.85 -0.73 9.71
C LEU A 177 -15.36 -0.49 9.77
N ALA A 178 -14.55 -1.53 9.54
CA ALA A 178 -13.12 -1.39 9.47
C ALA A 178 -12.72 -0.52 8.26
N ARG A 179 -11.93 0.49 8.50
CA ARG A 179 -11.29 1.35 7.51
C ARG A 179 -9.86 0.86 7.24
N PRO A 180 -9.12 1.39 6.26
CA PRO A 180 -7.85 0.80 5.81
C PRO A 180 -6.84 0.48 6.91
N LEU A 181 -6.72 1.32 7.96
CA LEU A 181 -5.78 1.08 9.05
C LEU A 181 -6.20 -0.12 9.90
N LEU A 182 -7.44 -0.16 10.35
CA LEU A 182 -7.94 -1.29 11.15
C LEU A 182 -8.02 -2.57 10.32
N GLU A 183 -8.40 -2.46 9.04
CA GLU A 183 -8.41 -3.59 8.12
C GLU A 183 -7.02 -4.23 8.00
N ALA A 184 -5.98 -3.42 7.89
CA ALA A 184 -4.60 -3.90 7.83
C ALA A 184 -4.15 -4.58 9.12
N ILE A 185 -4.54 -4.04 10.29
CA ILE A 185 -4.21 -4.59 11.62
C ILE A 185 -4.93 -5.93 11.85
N ARG A 186 -6.21 -6.03 11.47
CA ARG A 186 -7.02 -7.25 11.69
C ARG A 186 -6.77 -8.36 10.69
N SER A 187 -6.02 -8.09 9.63
CA SER A 187 -5.78 -9.08 8.58
C SER A 187 -4.97 -10.27 9.08
N THR A 188 -5.47 -11.46 8.79
CA THR A 188 -4.74 -12.73 9.00
C THR A 188 -3.89 -13.12 7.78
N GLU A 189 -4.14 -12.48 6.63
CA GLU A 189 -3.36 -12.67 5.41
C GLU A 189 -2.19 -11.68 5.33
N PRO A 190 -1.17 -11.95 4.50
CA PRO A 190 -0.10 -11.01 4.26
C PRO A 190 -0.63 -9.70 3.68
N VAL A 191 -0.30 -8.58 4.29
CA VAL A 191 -0.71 -7.24 3.85
C VAL A 191 0.48 -6.33 3.65
N VAL A 192 0.41 -5.54 2.59
CA VAL A 192 1.17 -4.29 2.43
C VAL A 192 0.20 -3.13 2.61
N LEU A 193 0.43 -2.32 3.65
CA LEU A 193 -0.33 -1.10 3.91
C LEU A 193 0.38 0.09 3.26
N LEU A 194 -0.28 0.76 2.35
CA LEU A 194 0.19 1.98 1.71
C LEU A 194 -0.57 3.18 2.25
N ILE A 195 0.12 4.06 2.97
CA ILE A 195 -0.36 5.37 3.43
C ILE A 195 0.16 6.41 2.44
N ASP A 196 -0.68 6.81 1.50
CA ASP A 196 -0.27 7.58 0.32
C ASP A 196 -0.50 9.08 0.53
N GLU A 197 0.50 9.91 0.21
CA GLU A 197 0.51 11.37 0.39
C GLU A 197 0.33 11.80 1.87
N VAL A 198 1.09 11.19 2.79
CA VAL A 198 0.99 11.46 4.24
C VAL A 198 1.28 12.92 4.62
N ASP A 199 1.97 13.67 3.76
CA ASP A 199 2.21 15.10 3.92
C ASP A 199 0.97 15.98 3.74
N ARG A 200 -0.21 15.38 3.45
CA ARG A 200 -1.50 16.09 3.34
C ARG A 200 -2.37 16.02 4.59
N VAL A 201 -2.03 15.17 5.56
CA VAL A 201 -2.83 15.05 6.78
C VAL A 201 -2.47 16.11 7.81
N GLU A 202 -3.38 16.40 8.70
CA GLU A 202 -3.17 17.28 9.84
C GLU A 202 -2.38 16.57 10.96
N LEU A 203 -1.88 17.33 11.95
CA LEU A 203 -1.06 16.79 13.04
C LEU A 203 -1.81 15.76 13.89
N GLU A 204 -3.11 15.95 14.07
CA GLU A 204 -3.97 15.04 14.81
C GLU A 204 -4.02 13.64 14.16
N THR A 205 -4.19 13.59 12.84
CA THR A 205 -4.17 12.33 12.10
C THR A 205 -2.76 11.73 12.07
N GLU A 206 -1.72 12.55 12.03
CA GLU A 206 -0.35 12.07 12.13
C GLU A 206 -0.09 11.42 13.50
N ALA A 207 -0.66 11.96 14.59
CA ALA A 207 -0.59 11.36 15.91
C ALA A 207 -1.26 9.97 15.98
N LEU A 208 -2.41 9.80 15.31
CA LEU A 208 -3.08 8.51 15.17
C LEU A 208 -2.18 7.49 14.44
N LEU A 209 -1.52 7.90 13.35
CA LEU A 209 -0.57 7.05 12.64
C LEU A 209 0.59 6.63 13.54
N LEU A 210 1.07 7.50 14.42
CA LEU A 210 2.16 7.19 15.35
C LEU A 210 1.83 6.03 16.29
N GLU A 211 0.61 5.97 16.82
CA GLU A 211 0.16 4.86 17.69
C GLU A 211 0.22 3.54 16.91
N ILE A 212 -0.40 3.53 15.74
CA ILE A 212 -0.52 2.32 14.92
C ILE A 212 0.84 1.82 14.44
N LEU A 213 1.70 2.72 13.97
CA LEU A 213 3.01 2.36 13.42
C LEU A 213 4.06 1.99 14.48
N SER A 214 3.81 2.32 15.75
CA SER A 214 4.71 1.99 16.85
C SER A 214 4.55 0.57 17.36
N GLU A 215 3.31 0.15 17.54
CA GLU A 215 2.99 -1.10 18.23
C GLU A 215 2.07 -2.01 17.41
N TYR A 216 1.68 -1.59 16.20
CA TYR A 216 0.74 -2.31 15.34
C TYR A 216 -0.53 -2.70 16.08
N GLN A 217 -1.06 -1.78 16.85
CA GLN A 217 -2.28 -1.93 17.65
C GLN A 217 -3.14 -0.68 17.54
N VAL A 218 -4.41 -0.84 17.91
CA VAL A 218 -5.41 0.22 17.95
C VAL A 218 -6.24 0.03 19.20
N SER A 219 -6.52 1.11 19.92
CA SER A 219 -7.43 1.13 21.08
C SER A 219 -8.80 1.63 20.64
N ILE A 220 -9.80 0.74 20.67
CA ILE A 220 -11.20 1.06 20.40
C ILE A 220 -11.93 1.10 21.73
N PRO A 221 -12.53 2.22 22.16
CA PRO A 221 -13.08 2.38 23.52
C PRO A 221 -14.02 1.25 23.95
N GLU A 222 -14.89 0.80 23.03
CA GLU A 222 -15.91 -0.20 23.33
C GLU A 222 -15.41 -1.66 23.19
N LEU A 223 -14.36 -1.88 22.41
CA LEU A 223 -13.84 -3.23 22.09
C LEU A 223 -12.48 -3.51 22.75
N GLY A 224 -11.85 -2.49 23.34
CA GLY A 224 -10.51 -2.60 23.88
C GLY A 224 -9.41 -2.53 22.83
N THR A 225 -8.24 -3.09 23.13
CA THR A 225 -7.07 -3.01 22.26
C THR A 225 -7.05 -4.14 21.24
N VAL A 226 -7.11 -3.78 19.98
CA VAL A 226 -6.94 -4.69 18.82
C VAL A 226 -5.49 -4.66 18.39
N ARG A 227 -4.82 -5.81 18.44
CA ARG A 227 -3.42 -5.97 18.03
C ARG A 227 -3.32 -6.73 16.72
N ALA A 228 -2.30 -6.39 15.94
CA ALA A 228 -2.04 -7.12 14.71
C ALA A 228 -1.69 -8.57 14.98
N THR A 229 -2.46 -9.48 14.40
CA THR A 229 -2.15 -10.92 14.41
C THR A 229 -0.96 -11.19 13.50
N ARG A 230 -0.88 -10.47 12.40
CA ARG A 230 0.19 -10.49 11.42
C ARG A 230 0.65 -9.07 11.12
N LEU A 231 1.96 -8.80 11.24
CA LEU A 231 2.49 -7.46 11.01
C LEU A 231 2.39 -7.09 9.52
N PRO A 232 1.66 -6.03 9.16
CA PRO A 232 1.67 -5.52 7.80
C PRO A 232 3.02 -4.91 7.46
N MET A 233 3.46 -5.01 6.21
CA MET A 233 4.57 -4.19 5.72
C MET A 233 4.01 -2.82 5.35
N VAL A 234 4.57 -1.74 5.90
CA VAL A 234 3.98 -0.40 5.77
C VAL A 234 4.86 0.51 4.94
N PHE A 235 4.25 1.17 3.95
CA PHE A 235 4.86 2.23 3.16
C PHE A 235 4.08 3.52 3.34
N LEU A 236 4.78 4.60 3.67
CA LEU A 236 4.25 5.95 3.67
C LEU A 236 4.87 6.69 2.49
N THR A 237 4.08 7.41 1.70
CA THR A 237 4.62 8.26 0.63
C THR A 237 4.41 9.74 0.97
N SER A 238 5.39 10.56 0.60
CA SER A 238 5.34 12.02 0.77
C SER A 238 5.90 12.69 -0.48
N ASN A 239 5.26 13.78 -0.91
CA ASN A 239 5.77 14.68 -1.94
C ASN A 239 6.53 15.86 -1.33
N ASN A 240 6.74 15.83 -0.02
CA ASN A 240 7.44 16.85 0.75
C ASN A 240 6.78 18.24 0.62
N THR A 241 5.43 18.29 0.53
CA THR A 241 4.66 19.54 0.49
C THR A 241 4.57 20.20 1.86
N ARG A 242 4.68 19.40 2.92
CA ARG A 242 4.78 19.79 4.32
C ARG A 242 5.83 18.94 5.02
N GLU A 243 6.52 19.51 5.97
CA GLU A 243 7.43 18.75 6.84
C GLU A 243 6.64 17.84 7.79
N LEU A 244 7.01 16.56 7.82
CA LEU A 244 6.45 15.55 8.74
C LEU A 244 7.11 15.67 10.12
N SER A 245 6.39 15.25 11.17
CA SER A 245 6.93 15.28 12.52
C SER A 245 8.16 14.39 12.67
N GLU A 246 9.10 14.84 13.48
CA GLU A 246 10.28 14.07 13.85
C GLU A 246 9.90 12.71 14.50
N ALA A 247 8.77 12.67 15.20
CA ALA A 247 8.26 11.48 15.83
C ALA A 247 7.91 10.40 14.80
N LEU A 248 7.28 10.78 13.67
CA LEU A 248 6.96 9.88 12.57
C LEU A 248 8.23 9.43 11.83
N LYS A 249 9.10 10.37 11.48
CA LYS A 249 10.36 10.08 10.78
C LYS A 249 11.24 9.08 11.52
N ARG A 250 11.36 9.19 12.85
CA ARG A 250 12.17 8.27 13.69
C ARG A 250 11.66 6.84 13.73
N ARG A 251 10.38 6.62 13.46
CA ARG A 251 9.78 5.28 13.42
C ARG A 251 10.00 4.57 12.09
N CYS A 252 10.25 5.33 11.05
CA CYS A 252 10.36 4.82 9.68
C CYS A 252 11.83 4.63 9.26
N LEU A 253 12.05 3.70 8.34
CA LEU A 253 13.22 3.72 7.48
C LEU A 253 12.98 4.77 6.41
N TYR A 254 13.98 5.60 6.15
CA TYR A 254 13.88 6.69 5.18
C TYR A 254 14.40 6.24 3.81
N LEU A 255 13.63 6.53 2.77
CA LEU A 255 13.99 6.30 1.38
C LEU A 255 13.65 7.55 0.55
N HIS A 256 14.66 8.16 -0.06
CA HIS A 256 14.43 9.22 -1.04
C HIS A 256 14.46 8.65 -2.46
N ILE A 257 13.42 8.94 -3.24
CA ILE A 257 13.34 8.55 -4.65
C ILE A 257 13.28 9.83 -5.49
N ASP A 258 14.38 10.13 -6.16
CA ASP A 258 14.50 11.25 -7.09
C ASP A 258 14.13 10.83 -8.52
N TYR A 259 14.19 11.78 -9.44
CA TYR A 259 14.09 11.48 -10.85
C TYR A 259 15.20 10.52 -11.28
N PRO A 260 14.91 9.53 -12.14
CA PRO A 260 15.90 8.59 -12.60
C PRO A 260 16.97 9.30 -13.46
N ASP A 261 18.18 8.75 -13.47
CA ASP A 261 19.20 9.14 -14.43
C ASP A 261 18.82 8.70 -15.85
N LEU A 262 19.61 9.12 -16.87
CA LEU A 262 19.29 8.87 -18.27
C LEU A 262 19.15 7.38 -18.61
N GLU A 263 20.11 6.57 -18.12
CA GLU A 263 20.15 5.14 -18.42
C GLU A 263 18.92 4.44 -17.82
N ARG A 264 18.63 4.77 -16.57
CA ARG A 264 17.49 4.20 -15.88
C ARG A 264 16.15 4.65 -16.44
N GLU A 265 16.02 5.93 -16.84
CA GLU A 265 14.80 6.41 -17.49
C GLU A 265 14.56 5.69 -18.81
N ARG A 266 15.61 5.49 -19.62
CA ARG A 266 15.57 4.70 -20.85
C ARG A 266 15.10 3.27 -20.59
N GLU A 267 15.65 2.60 -19.56
CA GLU A 267 15.24 1.26 -19.14
C GLU A 267 13.77 1.21 -18.71
N ILE A 268 13.32 2.19 -17.91
CA ILE A 268 11.93 2.31 -17.46
C ILE A 268 11.01 2.45 -18.67
N VAL A 269 11.33 3.34 -19.60
CA VAL A 269 10.53 3.56 -20.82
C VAL A 269 10.44 2.27 -21.63
N ARG A 270 11.56 1.59 -21.88
CA ARG A 270 11.60 0.31 -22.62
C ARG A 270 10.79 -0.79 -21.94
N SER A 271 10.88 -0.91 -20.63
CA SER A 271 10.17 -1.96 -19.88
C SER A 271 8.66 -1.72 -19.75
N ARG A 272 8.23 -0.44 -19.82
CA ARG A 272 6.83 -0.03 -19.51
C ARG A 272 6.03 0.40 -20.73
N VAL A 273 6.66 0.56 -21.88
CA VAL A 273 6.01 0.97 -23.15
C VAL A 273 6.18 -0.13 -24.19
N PRO A 274 5.21 -1.04 -24.34
CA PRO A 274 5.28 -2.09 -25.34
C PRO A 274 5.36 -1.52 -26.76
N GLY A 275 6.25 -2.08 -27.60
CA GLY A 275 6.39 -1.69 -28.98
C GLY A 275 7.28 -0.46 -29.24
N ILE A 276 7.83 0.16 -28.20
CA ILE A 276 8.78 1.26 -28.37
C ILE A 276 10.12 0.74 -28.92
N THR A 277 10.69 1.45 -29.89
CA THR A 277 12.03 1.16 -30.40
C THR A 277 13.10 1.64 -29.41
N GLU A 278 14.29 1.04 -29.47
CA GLU A 278 15.41 1.45 -28.60
C GLU A 278 15.81 2.90 -28.85
N GLU A 279 15.80 3.31 -30.12
CA GLU A 279 16.13 4.66 -30.55
C GLU A 279 15.11 5.70 -30.05
N LEU A 280 13.82 5.41 -30.15
CA LEU A 280 12.77 6.29 -29.63
C LEU A 280 12.83 6.41 -28.10
N ALA A 281 13.09 5.30 -27.38
CA ALA A 281 13.22 5.32 -25.92
C ALA A 281 14.41 6.18 -25.48
N ASP A 282 15.54 6.13 -26.20
CA ASP A 282 16.71 6.97 -25.93
C ASP A 282 16.41 8.46 -26.18
N GLN A 283 15.74 8.79 -27.29
CA GLN A 283 15.32 10.15 -27.59
C GLN A 283 14.37 10.72 -26.55
N VAL A 284 13.35 9.94 -26.14
CA VAL A 284 12.42 10.31 -25.06
C VAL A 284 13.17 10.63 -23.78
N ALA A 285 14.06 9.74 -23.33
CA ALA A 285 14.81 9.93 -22.10
C ALA A 285 15.72 11.18 -22.15
N ARG A 286 16.39 11.43 -23.27
CA ARG A 286 17.25 12.62 -23.47
C ARG A 286 16.45 13.91 -23.43
N ILE A 287 15.32 13.97 -24.15
CA ILE A 287 14.47 15.16 -24.19
C ILE A 287 13.90 15.45 -22.80
N VAL A 288 13.37 14.44 -22.11
CA VAL A 288 12.84 14.64 -20.76
C VAL A 288 13.91 15.10 -19.79
N ARG A 289 15.11 14.52 -19.86
CA ARG A 289 16.23 14.97 -19.03
C ARG A 289 16.60 16.43 -19.34
N SER A 290 16.69 16.85 -20.61
CA SER A 290 16.91 18.24 -21.00
C SER A 290 15.83 19.16 -20.43
N LEU A 291 14.56 18.78 -20.55
CA LEU A 291 13.45 19.56 -19.99
C LEU A 291 13.55 19.73 -18.48
N ARG A 292 14.00 18.71 -17.75
CA ARG A 292 14.20 18.81 -16.28
C ARG A 292 15.33 19.74 -15.85
N THR A 293 16.26 20.06 -16.75
CA THR A 293 17.30 21.06 -16.45
C THR A 293 16.82 22.50 -16.61
N LEU A 294 15.66 22.69 -17.25
CA LEU A 294 15.05 24.02 -17.39
C LEU A 294 14.35 24.45 -16.10
N GLU A 295 14.31 25.74 -15.86
CA GLU A 295 13.53 26.32 -14.75
C GLU A 295 12.03 26.27 -15.08
N LEU A 296 11.44 25.08 -15.07
CA LEU A 296 10.01 24.86 -15.28
C LEU A 296 9.26 25.01 -13.95
N ARG A 297 8.02 25.49 -14.05
CA ARG A 297 7.11 25.49 -12.90
C ARG A 297 6.87 24.09 -12.36
N LYS A 298 6.78 23.11 -13.27
CA LYS A 298 6.64 21.69 -12.95
C LYS A 298 7.45 20.86 -13.94
N PRO A 299 8.60 20.30 -13.53
CA PRO A 299 9.34 19.36 -14.35
C PRO A 299 8.51 18.10 -14.68
N PRO A 300 8.69 17.50 -15.87
CA PRO A 300 7.97 16.30 -16.24
C PRO A 300 8.37 15.12 -15.34
N SER A 301 7.36 14.41 -14.84
CA SER A 301 7.53 13.22 -14.02
C SER A 301 7.74 11.96 -14.88
N VAL A 302 8.15 10.86 -14.25
CA VAL A 302 8.27 9.55 -14.93
C VAL A 302 6.92 9.09 -15.50
N SER A 303 5.82 9.36 -14.81
CA SER A 303 4.48 9.01 -15.31
C SER A 303 4.14 9.77 -16.59
N GLU A 304 4.41 11.07 -16.63
CA GLU A 304 4.19 11.90 -17.83
C GLU A 304 5.14 11.49 -18.98
N THR A 305 6.38 11.09 -18.65
CA THR A 305 7.32 10.51 -19.63
C THR A 305 6.75 9.25 -20.29
N LEU A 306 6.21 8.33 -19.49
CA LEU A 306 5.62 7.09 -19.99
C LEU A 306 4.38 7.35 -20.85
N ASP A 307 3.53 8.30 -20.45
CA ASP A 307 2.35 8.65 -21.21
C ASP A 307 2.72 9.31 -22.55
N TRP A 308 3.75 10.14 -22.55
CA TRP A 308 4.29 10.71 -23.78
C TRP A 308 4.88 9.65 -24.69
N ALA A 309 5.71 8.76 -24.17
CA ALA A 309 6.29 7.67 -24.94
C ALA A 309 5.23 6.74 -25.57
N ARG A 310 4.18 6.40 -24.80
CA ARG A 310 3.02 5.65 -25.34
C ARG A 310 2.31 6.39 -26.46
N THR A 311 2.12 7.69 -26.28
CA THR A 311 1.48 8.52 -27.32
C THR A 311 2.29 8.53 -28.61
N LEU A 312 3.61 8.66 -28.53
CA LEU A 312 4.48 8.62 -29.72
C LEU A 312 4.34 7.27 -30.46
N VAL A 313 4.33 6.15 -29.73
CA VAL A 313 4.11 4.82 -30.32
C VAL A 313 2.72 4.72 -30.97
N ILE A 314 1.66 5.22 -30.32
CA ILE A 314 0.29 5.22 -30.88
C ILE A 314 0.20 6.05 -32.15
N LEU A 315 0.94 7.17 -32.24
CA LEU A 315 0.98 8.04 -33.42
C LEU A 315 1.88 7.49 -34.56
N GLY A 316 2.56 6.35 -34.32
CA GLY A 316 3.48 5.77 -35.28
C GLY A 316 4.74 6.61 -35.48
N ILE A 317 5.18 7.36 -34.48
CA ILE A 317 6.38 8.18 -34.51
C ILE A 317 7.56 7.32 -34.08
N ASP A 318 8.45 6.99 -34.98
CA ASP A 318 9.66 6.20 -34.70
C ASP A 318 10.86 7.08 -34.31
N THR A 319 10.86 8.34 -34.75
CA THR A 319 11.89 9.33 -34.43
C THR A 319 11.26 10.69 -34.13
N ILE A 320 11.76 11.36 -33.11
CA ILE A 320 11.21 12.65 -32.66
C ILE A 320 11.97 13.77 -33.38
N ASP A 321 11.28 14.48 -34.26
CA ASP A 321 11.73 15.76 -34.79
C ASP A 321 11.24 16.96 -33.95
N ALA A 322 11.73 18.13 -34.24
CA ALA A 322 11.35 19.35 -33.51
C ALA A 322 9.85 19.69 -33.64
N ALA A 323 9.21 19.33 -34.74
CA ALA A 323 7.76 19.55 -34.92
C ALA A 323 6.96 18.56 -34.09
N GLY A 324 7.23 17.25 -34.20
CA GLY A 324 6.57 16.20 -33.47
C GLY A 324 6.75 16.34 -31.95
N ALA A 325 7.95 16.78 -31.51
CA ALA A 325 8.17 17.10 -30.09
C ALA A 325 7.23 18.22 -29.64
N ARG A 326 7.17 19.34 -30.40
CA ARG A 326 6.35 20.52 -30.04
C ARG A 326 4.87 20.17 -29.97
N ASP A 327 4.37 19.45 -30.94
CA ASP A 327 2.93 19.11 -31.06
C ASP A 327 2.46 18.22 -29.91
N THR A 328 3.40 17.49 -29.28
CA THR A 328 3.09 16.55 -28.20
C THR A 328 3.55 17.02 -26.80
N LEU A 329 4.20 18.20 -26.66
CA LEU A 329 4.66 18.74 -25.38
C LEU A 329 3.57 18.89 -24.33
N HIS A 330 2.32 19.11 -24.72
CA HIS A 330 1.17 19.22 -23.82
C HIS A 330 0.88 17.93 -23.03
N ILE A 331 1.44 16.81 -23.45
CA ILE A 331 1.35 15.54 -22.71
C ILE A 331 2.34 15.55 -21.55
N LEU A 332 3.58 16.04 -21.79
CA LEU A 332 4.62 16.14 -20.76
C LEU A 332 4.40 17.29 -19.79
N LEU A 333 3.99 18.45 -20.30
CA LEU A 333 3.95 19.70 -19.57
C LEU A 333 2.51 20.16 -19.38
N LYS A 334 2.18 20.64 -18.18
CA LYS A 334 0.81 21.00 -17.79
C LYS A 334 0.59 22.52 -17.65
N TYR A 335 1.63 23.32 -17.91
CA TYR A 335 1.55 24.78 -17.86
C TYR A 335 1.96 25.36 -19.19
N GLN A 336 1.18 26.32 -19.70
CA GLN A 336 1.43 26.97 -20.98
C GLN A 336 2.83 27.64 -21.03
N THR A 337 3.22 28.29 -19.92
CA THR A 337 4.55 28.94 -19.78
C THR A 337 5.69 27.94 -19.92
N ASP A 338 5.53 26.73 -19.39
CA ASP A 338 6.52 25.66 -19.47
C ASP A 338 6.61 25.10 -20.91
N ILE A 339 5.46 24.94 -21.58
CA ILE A 339 5.39 24.51 -22.99
C ILE A 339 6.11 25.52 -23.89
N GLU A 340 5.87 26.82 -23.71
CA GLU A 340 6.53 27.87 -24.50
C GLU A 340 8.05 27.90 -24.28
N ARG A 341 8.48 27.72 -23.04
CA ARG A 341 9.92 27.66 -22.69
C ARG A 341 10.59 26.44 -23.30
N ALA A 342 9.97 25.25 -23.15
CA ALA A 342 10.45 24.01 -23.73
C ALA A 342 10.51 24.06 -25.26
N ALA A 343 9.49 24.61 -25.91
CA ALA A 343 9.46 24.78 -27.37
C ALA A 343 10.59 25.66 -27.90
N LYS A 344 10.94 26.73 -27.17
CA LYS A 344 12.09 27.59 -27.54
C LYS A 344 13.41 26.85 -27.43
N GLU A 345 13.61 26.08 -26.36
CA GLU A 345 14.83 25.32 -26.14
C GLU A 345 15.03 24.24 -27.19
N LEU A 346 13.98 23.47 -27.50
CA LEU A 346 14.04 22.43 -28.54
C LEU A 346 14.31 22.98 -29.93
N LEU A 347 13.94 24.25 -30.21
CA LEU A 347 14.27 24.93 -31.46
C LEU A 347 15.71 25.43 -31.51
N SER A 348 16.32 25.72 -30.36
CA SER A 348 17.70 26.23 -30.29
C SER A 348 18.75 25.10 -30.30
N ALA A 349 18.32 23.87 -30.01
CA ALA A 349 19.20 22.69 -29.95
C ALA A 349 19.23 21.87 -31.25
N GLY A 350 18.39 22.16 -32.26
CA GLY A 350 18.37 21.57 -33.58
C GLY A 350 18.90 22.53 -34.64
#